data_df4f17d415a4d97098d2a22153068edb
#
_entry.id   df4f17d415a4d97098d2a22153068edb
#
_cell.length_a   1.000
_cell.length_b   1.000
_cell.length_c   1.000
_cell.angle_alpha   90.00
_cell.angle_beta   90.00
_cell.angle_gamma   90.00
#
_symmetry.space_group_name_H-M   'P 1'
#
loop_
_entity.id
_entity.type
_entity.pdbx_description
1 polymer ?
#
loop_
_entity_poly.entity_id
_entity_poly.type
_entity_poly.pdbx_seq_one_letter_code
_entity_poly.pdbx_strand_id
1 'polypeptide(L)'
;YKRQLSPREHIRLRPGMYIGKLGDGSQADDGIYVLIKEVVDNSVDEFIMGAGKQIDVTVEDDIVTVRDYGRGIPLKSLAAAVSEMNTGGKYGGSAFKKTVGLNGVGVKAVNMLSSEFTARSVRDGEARTVTFAQGLEQSDRWESGVQEKNGTFISFRVDREVFGDYSYNLEYVEQMIRNYTYLNLGLTFRFNGQSYVSKNGLLDLLGENMTEEPLYAPIHLSGEDIEVAIAHGTGYGESYYSFVNGQYTSQGGTHQAAFREAIAKTIKEFYHKDYDPSDIRTSIIAAISV
;
A
#
# COMPACT_ATOMS: atom_id res chain seq x y z
N TYR A 1 -8.99 -0.25 40.66
CA TYR A 1 -7.83 -0.52 39.80
C TYR A 1 -8.30 -0.51 38.34
N LYS A 2 -7.88 0.49 37.55
CA LYS A 2 -8.08 0.42 36.09
C LYS A 2 -7.16 -0.67 35.54
N ARG A 3 -7.72 -1.79 35.09
CA ARG A 3 -6.96 -2.84 34.41
C ARG A 3 -6.35 -2.23 33.15
N GLN A 4 -5.04 -2.30 33.00
CA GLN A 4 -4.35 -1.91 31.78
C GLN A 4 -4.67 -2.97 30.70
N LEU A 5 -5.23 -2.55 29.58
CA LEU A 5 -5.51 -3.42 28.44
C LEU A 5 -4.21 -3.92 27.82
N SER A 6 -4.14 -5.19 27.45
CA SER A 6 -3.06 -5.68 26.60
C SER A 6 -3.15 -5.03 25.20
N PRO A 7 -2.04 -4.96 24.43
CA PRO A 7 -2.07 -4.45 23.07
C PRO A 7 -3.13 -5.12 22.21
N ARG A 8 -3.31 -6.44 22.32
CA ARG A 8 -4.33 -7.21 21.65
C ARG A 8 -5.75 -6.75 22.02
N GLU A 9 -6.03 -6.65 23.32
CA GLU A 9 -7.34 -6.17 23.80
C GLU A 9 -7.62 -4.76 23.30
N HIS A 10 -6.61 -3.88 23.31
CA HIS A 10 -6.75 -2.49 22.87
C HIS A 10 -7.08 -2.40 21.37
N ILE A 11 -6.38 -3.17 20.51
CA ILE A 11 -6.60 -3.18 19.07
C ILE A 11 -8.01 -3.70 18.76
N ARG A 12 -8.42 -4.79 19.39
CA ARG A 12 -9.75 -5.39 19.15
C ARG A 12 -10.92 -4.55 19.67
N LEU A 13 -10.72 -3.82 20.77
CA LEU A 13 -11.72 -2.91 21.33
C LEU A 13 -11.80 -1.57 20.61
N ARG A 14 -10.71 -1.13 19.98
CA ARG A 14 -10.61 0.16 19.30
C ARG A 14 -9.94 0.05 17.94
N PRO A 15 -10.45 -0.81 17.04
CA PRO A 15 -9.82 -1.07 15.76
C PRO A 15 -9.70 0.20 14.91
N GLY A 16 -10.68 1.11 15.00
CA GLY A 16 -10.67 2.38 14.28
C GLY A 16 -9.46 3.29 14.54
N MET A 17 -8.75 3.11 15.65
CA MET A 17 -7.50 3.85 15.93
C MET A 17 -6.33 3.35 15.08
N TYR A 18 -6.41 2.15 14.51
CA TYR A 18 -5.34 1.48 13.76
C TYR A 18 -5.63 1.37 12.27
N ILE A 19 -6.88 1.15 11.91
CA ILE A 19 -7.31 0.89 10.54
C ILE A 19 -8.36 1.88 10.02
N GLY A 20 -8.67 2.93 10.79
CA GLY A 20 -9.69 3.90 10.43
C GLY A 20 -11.10 3.31 10.49
N LYS A 21 -11.92 3.61 9.51
CA LYS A 21 -13.31 3.16 9.42
C LYS A 21 -13.37 1.64 9.26
N LEU A 22 -14.23 0.96 10.03
CA LEU A 22 -14.42 -0.48 9.89
C LEU A 22 -15.00 -0.83 8.52
N GLY A 23 -16.23 -0.40 8.27
CA GLY A 23 -16.95 -0.61 7.02
C GLY A 23 -17.30 -2.07 6.72
N ASP A 24 -18.06 -2.28 5.66
CA ASP A 24 -18.53 -3.58 5.19
C ASP A 24 -17.91 -4.00 3.84
N GLY A 25 -16.97 -3.21 3.32
CA GLY A 25 -16.31 -3.39 2.02
C GLY A 25 -16.95 -2.64 0.86
N SER A 26 -18.02 -1.88 1.12
CA SER A 26 -18.68 -1.09 0.08
C SER A 26 -17.90 0.18 -0.31
N GLN A 27 -16.92 0.59 0.50
CA GLN A 27 -16.08 1.76 0.27
C GLN A 27 -14.60 1.37 0.21
N ALA A 28 -13.84 1.99 -0.68
CA ALA A 28 -12.42 1.69 -0.87
C ALA A 28 -11.51 2.02 0.34
N ASP A 29 -12.01 2.85 1.27
CA ASP A 29 -11.35 3.23 2.52
C ASP A 29 -11.80 2.41 3.75
N ASP A 30 -12.61 1.38 3.55
CA ASP A 30 -13.02 0.48 4.63
C ASP A 30 -11.84 -0.32 5.18
N GLY A 31 -11.86 -0.58 6.48
CA GLY A 31 -10.75 -1.17 7.22
C GLY A 31 -10.28 -2.52 6.70
N ILE A 32 -11.15 -3.31 6.06
CA ILE A 32 -10.75 -4.59 5.44
C ILE A 32 -9.71 -4.39 4.33
N TYR A 33 -9.76 -3.29 3.57
CA TYR A 33 -8.75 -2.96 2.55
C TYR A 33 -7.48 -2.39 3.18
N VAL A 34 -7.60 -1.67 4.30
CA VAL A 34 -6.44 -1.22 5.07
C VAL A 34 -5.63 -2.42 5.58
N LEU A 35 -6.29 -3.50 6.02
CA LEU A 35 -5.61 -4.73 6.43
C LEU A 35 -4.84 -5.38 5.27
N ILE A 36 -5.40 -5.46 4.06
CA ILE A 36 -4.69 -5.94 2.86
C ILE A 36 -3.46 -5.06 2.61
N LYS A 37 -3.68 -3.75 2.64
CA LYS A 37 -2.64 -2.76 2.39
C LYS A 37 -1.46 -2.88 3.35
N GLU A 38 -1.69 -3.05 4.65
CA GLU A 38 -0.62 -3.20 5.65
C GLU A 38 0.28 -4.41 5.39
N VAL A 39 -0.26 -5.49 4.83
CA VAL A 39 0.52 -6.66 4.44
C VAL A 39 1.27 -6.40 3.14
N VAL A 40 0.62 -5.80 2.15
CA VAL A 40 1.23 -5.44 0.86
C VAL A 40 2.37 -4.43 1.05
N ASP A 41 2.19 -3.42 1.91
CA ASP A 41 3.22 -2.41 2.21
C ASP A 41 4.54 -3.06 2.69
N ASN A 42 4.47 -4.10 3.52
CA ASN A 42 5.68 -4.81 3.96
C ASN A 42 6.39 -5.54 2.82
N SER A 43 5.62 -6.06 1.86
CA SER A 43 6.17 -6.73 0.67
C SER A 43 6.77 -5.73 -0.31
N VAL A 44 6.16 -4.55 -0.46
CA VAL A 44 6.68 -3.43 -1.27
C VAL A 44 7.97 -2.88 -0.65
N ASP A 45 8.06 -2.78 0.67
CA ASP A 45 9.28 -2.36 1.35
C ASP A 45 10.47 -3.31 1.04
N GLU A 46 10.25 -4.63 0.91
CA GLU A 46 11.29 -5.57 0.48
C GLU A 46 11.79 -5.25 -0.95
N PHE A 47 10.87 -4.92 -1.88
CA PHE A 47 11.24 -4.49 -3.23
C PHE A 47 12.03 -3.17 -3.21
N ILE A 48 11.60 -2.16 -2.46
CA ILE A 48 12.30 -0.86 -2.33
C ILE A 48 13.71 -1.07 -1.78
N MET A 49 13.90 -2.05 -0.90
CA MET A 49 15.21 -2.44 -0.38
C MET A 49 16.04 -3.31 -1.34
N GLY A 50 15.57 -3.51 -2.57
CA GLY A 50 16.25 -4.25 -3.63
C GLY A 50 16.06 -5.77 -3.57
N ALA A 51 15.12 -6.27 -2.77
CA ALA A 51 14.86 -7.69 -2.62
C ALA A 51 13.48 -8.09 -3.20
N GLY A 52 13.51 -9.04 -4.14
CA GLY A 52 12.31 -9.49 -4.84
C GLY A 52 11.86 -8.51 -5.94
N LYS A 53 11.06 -9.00 -6.88
CA LYS A 53 10.48 -8.21 -7.98
C LYS A 53 9.05 -8.61 -8.29
N GLN A 54 8.46 -9.47 -7.45
CA GLN A 54 7.11 -9.97 -7.63
C GLN A 54 6.44 -10.10 -6.27
N ILE A 55 5.15 -9.74 -6.25
CA ILE A 55 4.25 -9.94 -5.12
C ILE A 55 3.00 -10.61 -5.67
N ASP A 56 2.63 -11.76 -5.11
CA ASP A 56 1.40 -12.47 -5.44
C ASP A 56 0.36 -12.14 -4.37
N VAL A 57 -0.83 -11.73 -4.80
CA VAL A 57 -1.98 -11.42 -3.94
C VAL A 57 -3.17 -12.24 -4.41
N THR A 58 -3.87 -12.86 -3.49
CA THR A 58 -5.17 -13.49 -3.79
C THR A 58 -6.21 -13.05 -2.77
N VAL A 59 -7.45 -12.96 -3.22
CA VAL A 59 -8.64 -12.77 -2.39
C VAL A 59 -9.67 -13.79 -2.85
N GLU A 60 -9.85 -14.84 -2.07
CA GLU A 60 -10.75 -15.96 -2.37
C GLU A 60 -11.47 -16.38 -1.09
N ASP A 61 -12.79 -16.52 -1.14
CA ASP A 61 -13.64 -16.96 -0.01
C ASP A 61 -13.32 -16.22 1.32
N ASP A 62 -13.19 -14.90 1.28
CA ASP A 62 -12.81 -14.03 2.40
C ASP A 62 -11.38 -14.24 2.94
N ILE A 63 -10.60 -15.13 2.33
CA ILE A 63 -9.19 -15.31 2.65
C ILE A 63 -8.35 -14.43 1.74
N VAL A 64 -7.49 -13.64 2.35
CA VAL A 64 -6.48 -12.85 1.65
C VAL A 64 -5.14 -13.55 1.80
N THR A 65 -4.40 -13.70 0.70
CA THR A 65 -3.01 -14.14 0.74
C THR A 65 -2.10 -13.13 0.08
N VAL A 66 -0.93 -12.92 0.65
CA VAL A 66 0.13 -12.08 0.08
C VAL A 66 1.44 -12.85 0.17
N ARG A 67 2.13 -13.02 -0.94
CA ARG A 67 3.44 -13.68 -1.03
C ARG A 67 4.44 -12.74 -1.71
N ASP A 68 5.49 -12.35 -1.01
CA ASP A 68 6.66 -11.73 -1.62
C ASP A 68 7.78 -12.75 -1.87
N TYR A 69 8.74 -12.36 -2.69
CA TYR A 69 9.94 -13.14 -2.98
C TYR A 69 11.19 -12.36 -2.57
N GLY A 70 11.08 -11.63 -1.45
CA GLY A 70 12.15 -10.88 -0.83
C GLY A 70 13.08 -11.76 0.02
N ARG A 71 13.70 -11.16 1.02
CA ARG A 71 14.64 -11.86 1.91
C ARG A 71 13.96 -12.81 2.89
N GLY A 72 12.68 -12.62 3.13
CA GLY A 72 11.93 -13.26 4.21
C GLY A 72 12.23 -12.63 5.59
N ILE A 73 11.25 -12.68 6.48
CA ILE A 73 11.43 -12.28 7.88
C ILE A 73 12.44 -13.23 8.56
N PRO A 74 13.40 -12.75 9.36
CA PRO A 74 14.30 -13.64 10.09
C PRO A 74 13.53 -14.68 10.89
N LEU A 75 13.81 -15.98 10.65
CA LEU A 75 12.96 -17.07 11.14
C LEU A 75 12.77 -17.03 12.67
N LYS A 76 13.84 -16.72 13.43
CA LYS A 76 13.78 -16.64 14.90
C LYS A 76 12.84 -15.53 15.39
N SER A 77 12.68 -14.46 14.60
CA SER A 77 11.86 -13.29 14.95
C SER A 77 10.45 -13.33 14.35
N LEU A 78 10.10 -14.35 13.57
CA LEU A 78 8.84 -14.37 12.80
C LEU A 78 7.60 -14.18 13.70
N ALA A 79 7.47 -14.96 14.76
CA ALA A 79 6.32 -14.85 15.67
C ALA A 79 6.22 -13.45 16.29
N ALA A 80 7.32 -12.95 16.86
CA ALA A 80 7.37 -11.62 17.45
C ALA A 80 7.09 -10.51 16.42
N ALA A 81 7.64 -10.62 15.21
CA ALA A 81 7.44 -9.65 14.14
C ALA A 81 5.98 -9.47 13.74
N VAL A 82 5.14 -10.50 13.86
CA VAL A 82 3.73 -10.46 13.46
C VAL A 82 2.76 -10.36 14.65
N SER A 83 3.22 -10.45 15.90
CA SER A 83 2.35 -10.44 17.08
C SER A 83 2.72 -9.41 18.15
N GLU A 84 4.00 -9.04 18.30
CA GLU A 84 4.44 -8.15 19.37
C GLU A 84 4.57 -6.70 18.87
N MET A 85 4.04 -5.76 19.66
CA MET A 85 4.15 -4.33 19.38
C MET A 85 5.60 -3.86 19.50
N ASN A 86 5.98 -2.91 18.66
CA ASN A 86 7.31 -2.28 18.66
C ASN A 86 8.48 -3.23 18.34
N THR A 87 8.24 -4.35 17.68
CA THR A 87 9.24 -5.31 17.20
C THR A 87 9.49 -5.17 15.70
N GLY A 88 9.70 -4.00 15.18
CA GLY A 88 10.01 -3.80 13.75
C GLY A 88 11.50 -3.54 13.54
N GLY A 89 12.16 -4.19 12.57
CA GLY A 89 13.54 -3.89 12.16
C GLY A 89 13.72 -2.48 11.58
N LYS A 90 12.65 -1.69 11.53
CA LYS A 90 12.60 -0.32 11.00
C LYS A 90 13.05 0.75 12.02
N TYR A 91 13.24 0.39 13.30
CA TYR A 91 13.73 1.30 14.33
C TYR A 91 15.25 1.32 14.34
N GLY A 92 15.86 2.35 13.74
CA GLY A 92 17.27 2.71 14.01
C GLY A 92 18.27 2.59 12.86
N GLY A 93 17.86 2.51 11.60
CA GLY A 93 18.80 2.48 10.47
C GLY A 93 18.55 3.61 9.45
N SER A 94 19.62 4.25 8.97
CA SER A 94 19.56 5.23 7.87
C SER A 94 19.06 4.65 6.54
N ALA A 95 18.94 3.32 6.44
CA ALA A 95 18.45 2.60 5.26
C ALA A 95 16.92 2.72 5.04
N PHE A 96 16.17 3.19 6.05
CA PHE A 96 14.70 3.24 6.02
C PHE A 96 14.11 4.63 5.74
N LYS A 97 14.86 5.51 5.06
CA LYS A 97 14.36 6.87 4.73
C LYS A 97 13.13 6.90 3.80
N LYS A 98 12.83 5.81 3.09
CA LYS A 98 11.68 5.70 2.17
C LYS A 98 10.95 4.37 2.39
N THR A 99 10.25 4.21 3.50
CA THR A 99 9.39 3.03 3.74
C THR A 99 7.94 3.43 3.69
N VAL A 100 7.10 2.59 3.09
CA VAL A 100 5.64 2.80 3.00
C VAL A 100 4.99 2.55 4.37
N GLY A 101 5.49 1.59 5.16
CA GLY A 101 4.96 1.23 6.48
C GLY A 101 5.62 2.01 7.62
N LEU A 102 4.96 3.06 8.13
CA LEU A 102 5.54 4.01 9.10
C LEU A 102 5.50 3.58 10.58
N ASN A 103 4.53 2.77 11.00
CA ASN A 103 4.20 2.63 12.42
C ASN A 103 4.61 1.31 13.08
N GLY A 104 5.12 0.32 12.34
CA GLY A 104 5.51 -0.99 12.88
C GLY A 104 4.37 -1.79 13.56
N VAL A 105 3.11 -1.35 13.37
CA VAL A 105 1.91 -1.92 13.99
C VAL A 105 1.06 -2.69 12.99
N GLY A 106 1.16 -2.37 11.69
CA GLY A 106 0.24 -2.80 10.66
C GLY A 106 -0.05 -4.30 10.63
N VAL A 107 0.97 -5.13 10.37
CA VAL A 107 0.77 -6.60 10.33
C VAL A 107 0.28 -7.18 11.66
N LYS A 108 0.60 -6.54 12.80
CA LYS A 108 0.13 -6.97 14.12
C LYS A 108 -1.36 -6.67 14.28
N ALA A 109 -1.82 -5.52 13.76
CA ALA A 109 -3.24 -5.21 13.70
C ALA A 109 -3.97 -6.22 12.80
N VAL A 110 -3.41 -6.58 11.63
CA VAL A 110 -3.97 -7.64 10.77
C VAL A 110 -4.14 -8.94 11.55
N ASN A 111 -3.09 -9.40 12.24
CA ASN A 111 -3.12 -10.63 13.04
C ASN A 111 -4.22 -10.56 14.14
N MET A 112 -4.25 -9.48 14.92
CA MET A 112 -5.17 -9.33 16.05
C MET A 112 -6.63 -9.12 15.64
N LEU A 113 -6.86 -8.65 14.40
CA LEU A 113 -8.19 -8.41 13.81
C LEU A 113 -8.64 -9.53 12.88
N SER A 114 -7.91 -10.66 12.85
CA SER A 114 -8.22 -11.82 12.02
C SER A 114 -8.67 -13.01 12.86
N SER A 115 -9.69 -13.73 12.39
CA SER A 115 -10.11 -15.02 12.96
C SER A 115 -9.09 -16.13 12.64
N GLU A 116 -8.43 -16.03 11.49
CA GLU A 116 -7.36 -16.90 11.05
C GLU A 116 -6.22 -16.05 10.51
N PHE A 117 -4.99 -16.31 10.96
CA PHE A 117 -3.79 -15.64 10.46
C PHE A 117 -2.63 -16.64 10.40
N THR A 118 -1.96 -16.67 9.27
CA THR A 118 -0.75 -17.49 9.04
C THR A 118 0.37 -16.62 8.52
N ALA A 119 1.54 -16.73 9.11
CA ALA A 119 2.77 -16.18 8.58
C ALA A 119 3.77 -17.29 8.34
N ARG A 120 4.30 -17.37 7.11
CA ARG A 120 5.38 -18.27 6.72
C ARG A 120 6.54 -17.46 6.17
N SER A 121 7.72 -17.70 6.68
CA SER A 121 8.95 -17.13 6.13
C SER A 121 9.87 -18.24 5.66
N VAL A 122 10.47 -18.04 4.48
CA VAL A 122 11.45 -18.95 3.91
C VAL A 122 12.76 -18.21 3.73
N ARG A 123 13.85 -18.79 4.23
CA ARG A 123 15.22 -18.27 4.11
C ARG A 123 16.22 -19.41 3.95
N ASP A 124 16.92 -19.41 2.84
CA ASP A 124 18.10 -20.26 2.60
C ASP A 124 17.85 -21.75 2.81
N GLY A 125 16.68 -22.23 2.38
CA GLY A 125 16.28 -23.63 2.50
C GLY A 125 15.67 -24.02 3.85
N GLU A 126 15.48 -23.05 4.75
CA GLU A 126 14.74 -23.23 6.00
C GLU A 126 13.44 -22.42 5.98
N ALA A 127 12.41 -22.92 6.63
CA ALA A 127 11.15 -22.22 6.77
C ALA A 127 10.60 -22.31 8.19
N ARG A 128 9.86 -21.28 8.58
CA ARG A 128 9.06 -21.29 9.81
C ARG A 128 7.66 -20.80 9.46
N THR A 129 6.66 -21.50 9.99
CA THR A 129 5.25 -21.14 9.85
C THR A 129 4.66 -20.96 11.24
N VAL A 130 4.03 -19.82 11.49
CA VAL A 130 3.30 -19.54 12.73
C VAL A 130 1.86 -19.21 12.39
N THR A 131 0.92 -19.73 13.18
CA THR A 131 -0.51 -19.48 12.99
C THR A 131 -1.11 -18.84 14.23
N PHE A 132 -2.07 -17.98 14.02
CA PHE A 132 -2.77 -17.25 15.07
C PHE A 132 -4.28 -17.25 14.81
N ALA A 133 -5.05 -17.12 15.89
CA ALA A 133 -6.46 -16.75 15.85
C ALA A 133 -6.66 -15.55 16.77
N GLN A 134 -7.16 -14.45 16.22
CA GLN A 134 -7.41 -13.22 17.00
C GLN A 134 -6.17 -12.73 17.78
N GLY A 135 -4.97 -12.90 17.20
CA GLY A 135 -3.69 -12.52 17.82
C GLY A 135 -3.15 -13.53 18.85
N LEU A 136 -3.81 -14.66 19.05
CA LEU A 136 -3.36 -15.75 19.94
C LEU A 136 -2.69 -16.85 19.11
N GLU A 137 -1.44 -17.16 19.42
CA GLU A 137 -0.69 -18.21 18.75
C GLU A 137 -1.36 -19.57 18.87
N GLN A 138 -1.51 -20.27 17.77
CA GLN A 138 -2.12 -21.60 17.67
C GLN A 138 -1.08 -22.67 17.37
N SER A 139 -0.13 -22.38 16.51
CA SER A 139 0.94 -23.33 16.15
C SER A 139 2.21 -22.60 15.72
N ASP A 140 3.34 -23.29 15.88
CA ASP A 140 4.67 -22.88 15.45
C ASP A 140 5.41 -24.09 14.88
N ARG A 141 5.78 -24.03 13.62
CA ARG A 141 6.40 -25.15 12.91
C ARG A 141 7.64 -24.71 12.16
N TRP A 142 8.73 -25.48 12.33
CA TRP A 142 9.98 -25.32 11.63
C TRP A 142 10.18 -26.42 10.60
N GLU A 143 10.77 -26.07 9.46
CA GLU A 143 11.05 -26.99 8.36
C GLU A 143 12.45 -26.69 7.80
N SER A 144 13.20 -27.74 7.48
CA SER A 144 14.52 -27.65 6.86
C SER A 144 14.52 -28.34 5.51
N GLY A 145 15.39 -27.91 4.60
CA GLY A 145 15.51 -28.51 3.26
C GLY A 145 14.34 -28.17 2.33
N VAL A 146 13.63 -27.07 2.59
CA VAL A 146 12.55 -26.61 1.71
C VAL A 146 13.11 -26.09 0.39
N GLN A 147 12.42 -26.38 -0.72
CA GLN A 147 12.82 -25.95 -2.06
C GLN A 147 12.14 -24.64 -2.51
N GLU A 148 11.40 -24.02 -1.62
CA GLU A 148 10.74 -22.74 -1.89
C GLU A 148 11.78 -21.62 -1.99
N LYS A 149 11.48 -20.61 -2.83
CA LYS A 149 12.25 -19.36 -2.87
C LYS A 149 12.10 -18.60 -1.56
N ASN A 150 13.16 -17.89 -1.17
CA ASN A 150 13.10 -16.94 -0.03
C ASN A 150 11.93 -15.98 -0.17
N GLY A 151 11.45 -15.48 0.96
CA GLY A 151 10.40 -14.47 1.04
C GLY A 151 9.40 -14.75 2.16
N THR A 152 8.36 -13.93 2.22
CA THR A 152 7.32 -14.01 3.25
C THR A 152 5.97 -14.32 2.62
N PHE A 153 5.20 -15.19 3.24
CA PHE A 153 3.81 -15.47 2.92
C PHE A 153 2.95 -15.14 4.13
N ILE A 154 1.92 -14.35 3.90
CA ILE A 154 0.88 -14.04 4.90
C ILE A 154 -0.46 -14.49 4.32
N SER A 155 -1.25 -15.18 5.14
CA SER A 155 -2.65 -15.48 4.85
C SER A 155 -3.51 -15.06 6.03
N PHE A 156 -4.65 -14.43 5.78
CA PHE A 156 -5.56 -14.05 6.84
C PHE A 156 -7.02 -14.03 6.41
N ARG A 157 -7.91 -14.22 7.38
CA ARG A 157 -9.36 -14.02 7.28
C ARG A 157 -9.77 -13.01 8.34
N VAL A 158 -10.38 -11.92 7.92
CA VAL A 158 -10.84 -10.85 8.84
C VAL A 158 -11.91 -11.39 9.79
N ASP A 159 -11.83 -10.97 11.05
CA ASP A 159 -12.71 -11.48 12.12
C ASP A 159 -14.08 -10.79 12.07
N ARG A 160 -15.12 -11.58 11.76
CA ARG A 160 -16.51 -11.11 11.72
C ARG A 160 -17.06 -10.69 13.09
N GLU A 161 -16.45 -11.12 14.21
CA GLU A 161 -16.83 -10.58 15.53
C GLU A 161 -16.52 -9.08 15.66
N VAL A 162 -15.52 -8.57 14.94
CA VAL A 162 -15.13 -7.16 14.95
C VAL A 162 -15.78 -6.39 13.81
N PHE A 163 -15.80 -6.96 12.59
CA PHE A 163 -16.24 -6.27 11.37
C PHE A 163 -17.70 -6.51 11.01
N GLY A 164 -18.36 -7.54 11.60
CA GLY A 164 -19.67 -7.97 11.16
C GLY A 164 -19.63 -8.65 9.79
N ASP A 165 -20.70 -8.51 9.03
CA ASP A 165 -20.74 -8.99 7.65
C ASP A 165 -20.01 -8.01 6.73
N TYR A 166 -19.11 -8.55 5.92
CA TYR A 166 -18.36 -7.79 4.93
C TYR A 166 -18.16 -8.61 3.67
N SER A 167 -17.85 -7.94 2.58
CA SER A 167 -17.42 -8.55 1.34
C SER A 167 -16.35 -7.70 0.65
N TYR A 168 -15.36 -8.35 0.02
CA TYR A 168 -14.37 -7.63 -0.77
C TYR A 168 -14.91 -7.26 -2.14
N ASN A 169 -14.83 -5.97 -2.50
CA ASN A 169 -14.91 -5.55 -3.89
C ASN A 169 -13.51 -5.68 -4.51
N LEU A 170 -13.35 -6.63 -5.43
CA LEU A 170 -12.06 -6.92 -6.05
C LEU A 170 -11.53 -5.75 -6.90
N GLU A 171 -12.41 -4.90 -7.43
CA GLU A 171 -12.00 -3.69 -8.16
C GLU A 171 -11.21 -2.71 -7.28
N TYR A 172 -11.57 -2.58 -6.00
CA TYR A 172 -10.82 -1.75 -5.07
C TYR A 172 -9.43 -2.31 -4.76
N VAL A 173 -9.32 -3.63 -4.63
CA VAL A 173 -8.03 -4.30 -4.45
C VAL A 173 -7.18 -4.16 -5.71
N GLU A 174 -7.77 -4.36 -6.89
CA GLU A 174 -7.08 -4.18 -8.17
C GLU A 174 -6.57 -2.75 -8.33
N GLN A 175 -7.39 -1.74 -8.04
CA GLN A 175 -6.99 -0.33 -8.14
C GLN A 175 -5.83 -0.02 -7.17
N MET A 176 -5.88 -0.55 -5.96
CA MET A 176 -4.77 -0.43 -5.01
C MET A 176 -3.48 -1.04 -5.56
N ILE A 177 -3.55 -2.23 -6.15
CA ILE A 177 -2.40 -2.92 -6.76
C ILE A 177 -1.84 -2.12 -7.95
N ARG A 178 -2.71 -1.60 -8.82
CA ARG A 178 -2.28 -0.72 -9.93
C ARG A 178 -1.54 0.50 -9.43
N ASN A 179 -2.03 1.16 -8.39
CA ASN A 179 -1.34 2.30 -7.78
C ASN A 179 0.08 1.95 -7.31
N TYR A 180 0.26 0.77 -6.68
CA TYR A 180 1.61 0.31 -6.31
C TYR A 180 2.52 0.08 -7.52
N THR A 181 2.01 -0.42 -8.64
CA THR A 181 2.83 -0.62 -9.83
C THR A 181 3.29 0.70 -10.46
N TYR A 182 2.44 1.74 -10.44
CA TYR A 182 2.81 3.06 -10.96
C TYR A 182 3.90 3.74 -10.11
N LEU A 183 3.90 3.49 -8.80
CA LEU A 183 4.86 4.08 -7.87
C LEU A 183 6.15 3.26 -7.72
N ASN A 184 6.17 2.01 -8.20
CA ASN A 184 7.29 1.09 -8.01
C ASN A 184 7.66 0.42 -9.34
N LEU A 185 8.40 1.14 -10.17
CA LEU A 185 8.81 0.67 -11.49
C LEU A 185 9.58 -0.66 -11.43
N GLY A 186 9.14 -1.62 -12.23
CA GLY A 186 9.75 -2.95 -12.29
C GLY A 186 9.26 -3.94 -11.24
N LEU A 187 8.38 -3.51 -10.32
CA LEU A 187 7.64 -4.41 -9.45
C LEU A 187 6.46 -5.02 -10.22
N THR A 188 6.34 -6.33 -10.19
CA THR A 188 5.22 -7.08 -10.76
C THR A 188 4.30 -7.54 -9.65
N PHE A 189 3.03 -7.22 -9.73
CA PHE A 189 1.99 -7.86 -8.94
C PHE A 189 1.28 -8.94 -9.76
N ARG A 190 0.92 -10.04 -9.08
CA ARG A 190 -0.02 -11.03 -9.60
C ARG A 190 -1.21 -11.06 -8.67
N PHE A 191 -2.35 -10.58 -9.15
CA PHE A 191 -3.60 -10.57 -8.39
C PHE A 191 -4.59 -11.54 -9.00
N ASN A 192 -5.03 -12.52 -8.23
CA ASN A 192 -5.93 -13.60 -8.66
C ASN A 192 -5.51 -14.20 -10.02
N GLY A 193 -4.19 -14.38 -10.22
CA GLY A 193 -3.62 -14.95 -11.43
C GLY A 193 -3.31 -13.96 -12.57
N GLN A 194 -3.84 -12.74 -12.52
CA GLN A 194 -3.55 -11.69 -13.50
C GLN A 194 -2.30 -10.88 -13.09
N SER A 195 -1.44 -10.55 -14.05
CA SER A 195 -0.20 -9.79 -13.81
C SER A 195 -0.39 -8.31 -14.09
N TYR A 196 0.14 -7.48 -13.20
CA TYR A 196 0.15 -6.02 -13.27
C TYR A 196 1.59 -5.52 -13.13
N VAL A 197 2.00 -4.66 -14.03
CA VAL A 197 3.33 -4.02 -14.03
C VAL A 197 3.25 -2.71 -14.78
N SER A 198 3.90 -1.65 -14.28
CA SER A 198 4.05 -0.40 -15.00
C SER A 198 5.47 -0.26 -15.54
N LYS A 199 5.60 0.29 -16.74
CA LYS A 199 6.88 0.58 -17.39
C LYS A 199 7.27 2.07 -17.27
N ASN A 200 6.27 2.94 -17.20
CA ASN A 200 6.45 4.38 -17.25
C ASN A 200 5.88 5.10 -16.01
N GLY A 201 5.48 4.36 -14.96
CA GLY A 201 5.06 4.92 -13.68
C GLY A 201 3.85 5.84 -13.77
N LEU A 202 4.00 7.07 -13.30
CA LEU A 202 2.91 8.06 -13.30
C LEU A 202 2.41 8.42 -14.70
N LEU A 203 3.22 8.24 -15.75
CA LEU A 203 2.75 8.41 -17.14
C LEU A 203 1.74 7.33 -17.54
N ASP A 204 1.95 6.08 -17.11
CA ASP A 204 0.99 5.00 -17.35
C ASP A 204 -0.31 5.27 -16.58
N LEU A 205 -0.21 5.76 -15.33
CA LEU A 205 -1.38 6.18 -14.54
C LEU A 205 -2.20 7.25 -15.27
N LEU A 206 -1.56 8.28 -15.82
CA LEU A 206 -2.27 9.29 -16.61
C LEU A 206 -2.91 8.68 -17.85
N GLY A 207 -2.16 7.89 -18.63
CA GLY A 207 -2.64 7.28 -19.87
C GLY A 207 -3.87 6.38 -19.67
N GLU A 208 -3.90 5.62 -18.58
CA GLU A 208 -5.06 4.75 -18.26
C GLU A 208 -6.30 5.53 -17.80
N ASN A 209 -6.11 6.74 -17.26
CA ASN A 209 -7.21 7.57 -16.76
C ASN A 209 -7.60 8.73 -17.68
N MET A 210 -6.88 8.92 -18.77
CA MET A 210 -7.26 9.90 -19.81
C MET A 210 -8.28 9.29 -20.76
N THR A 211 -9.42 9.93 -20.86
CA THR A 211 -10.51 9.51 -21.76
C THR A 211 -10.43 10.15 -23.15
N GLU A 212 -9.59 11.16 -23.31
CA GLU A 212 -9.42 11.95 -24.52
C GLU A 212 -7.93 12.14 -24.85
N GLU A 213 -7.63 12.45 -26.13
CA GLU A 213 -6.25 12.77 -26.50
C GLU A 213 -5.76 14.05 -25.81
N PRO A 214 -4.55 14.03 -25.24
CA PRO A 214 -3.98 15.21 -24.63
C PRO A 214 -3.61 16.26 -25.68
N LEU A 215 -3.68 17.54 -25.31
CA LEU A 215 -3.30 18.66 -26.18
C LEU A 215 -1.80 18.65 -26.52
N TYR A 216 -0.99 17.95 -25.74
CA TYR A 216 0.45 17.75 -25.94
C TYR A 216 0.87 16.42 -25.26
N ALA A 217 2.02 15.90 -25.63
CA ALA A 217 2.57 14.71 -25.00
C ALA A 217 2.71 14.92 -23.47
N PRO A 218 2.21 13.99 -22.63
CA PRO A 218 2.32 14.13 -21.18
C PRO A 218 3.76 14.41 -20.73
N ILE A 219 3.91 15.37 -19.85
CA ILE A 219 5.20 15.80 -19.30
C ILE A 219 5.46 15.03 -18.02
N HIS A 220 6.64 14.45 -17.88
CA HIS A 220 7.09 13.77 -16.67
C HIS A 220 8.28 14.53 -16.06
N LEU A 221 8.18 14.88 -14.79
CA LEU A 221 9.19 15.56 -14.00
C LEU A 221 9.52 14.73 -12.77
N SER A 222 10.80 14.50 -12.52
CA SER A 222 11.29 13.77 -11.36
C SER A 222 12.35 14.57 -10.62
N GLY A 223 12.17 14.75 -9.32
CA GLY A 223 13.11 15.36 -8.40
C GLY A 223 13.52 14.35 -7.31
N GLU A 224 14.22 14.82 -6.27
CA GLU A 224 14.74 13.97 -5.22
C GLU A 224 13.60 13.32 -4.38
N ASP A 225 12.58 14.11 -4.05
CA ASP A 225 11.46 13.70 -3.20
C ASP A 225 10.08 13.99 -3.83
N ILE A 226 10.05 14.28 -5.13
CA ILE A 226 8.81 14.58 -5.85
C ILE A 226 8.86 14.01 -7.26
N GLU A 227 7.75 13.42 -7.67
CA GLU A 227 7.53 12.98 -9.05
C GLU A 227 6.17 13.49 -9.52
N VAL A 228 6.13 14.03 -10.73
CA VAL A 228 4.92 14.60 -11.33
C VAL A 228 4.80 14.15 -12.77
N ALA A 229 3.62 13.70 -13.14
CA ALA A 229 3.22 13.59 -14.54
C ALA A 229 2.02 14.51 -14.77
N ILE A 230 2.02 15.25 -15.89
CA ILE A 230 1.01 16.27 -16.20
C ILE A 230 0.67 16.27 -17.69
N ALA A 231 -0.60 16.46 -17.99
CA ALA A 231 -1.13 16.74 -19.31
C ALA A 231 -2.33 17.69 -19.21
N HIS A 232 -2.76 18.24 -20.34
CA HIS A 232 -4.06 18.89 -20.52
C HIS A 232 -4.86 18.14 -21.57
N GLY A 233 -6.12 17.88 -21.27
CA GLY A 233 -7.09 17.35 -22.21
C GLY A 233 -7.90 18.45 -22.90
N THR A 234 -9.04 18.06 -23.47
CA THR A 234 -10.01 18.96 -24.12
C THR A 234 -11.29 19.15 -23.29
N GLY A 235 -11.43 18.40 -22.18
CA GLY A 235 -12.58 18.43 -21.29
C GLY A 235 -12.62 19.66 -20.39
N TYR A 236 -13.52 19.62 -19.41
CA TYR A 236 -13.63 20.64 -18.38
C TYR A 236 -13.22 20.09 -17.02
N GLY A 237 -12.72 20.98 -16.16
CA GLY A 237 -12.35 20.61 -14.78
C GLY A 237 -10.86 20.27 -14.61
N GLU A 238 -10.56 19.74 -13.44
CA GLU A 238 -9.21 19.38 -13.01
C GLU A 238 -9.25 17.95 -12.43
N SER A 239 -8.31 17.10 -12.81
CA SER A 239 -8.17 15.74 -12.29
C SER A 239 -6.79 15.52 -11.67
N TYR A 240 -6.75 15.06 -10.43
CA TYR A 240 -5.52 14.85 -9.69
C TYR A 240 -5.46 13.46 -9.06
N TYR A 241 -4.35 12.78 -9.28
CA TYR A 241 -3.96 11.53 -8.64
C TYR A 241 -2.76 11.82 -7.75
N SER A 242 -2.97 11.92 -6.44
CA SER A 242 -1.91 12.36 -5.53
C SER A 242 -1.55 11.30 -4.50
N PHE A 243 -0.25 11.20 -4.20
CA PHE A 243 0.33 10.20 -3.32
C PHE A 243 1.33 10.85 -2.36
N VAL A 244 1.35 10.35 -1.13
CA VAL A 244 2.32 10.71 -0.10
C VAL A 244 2.91 9.43 0.47
N ASN A 245 4.23 9.26 0.43
CA ASN A 245 4.91 8.05 0.89
C ASN A 245 4.29 6.75 0.32
N GLY A 246 3.97 6.74 -0.98
CA GLY A 246 3.34 5.60 -1.64
C GLY A 246 1.85 5.40 -1.34
N GLN A 247 1.21 6.32 -0.61
CA GLN A 247 -0.19 6.25 -0.22
C GLN A 247 -1.05 7.16 -1.08
N TYR A 248 -2.10 6.62 -1.70
CA TYR A 248 -3.07 7.43 -2.43
C TYR A 248 -3.84 8.35 -1.47
N THR A 249 -3.89 9.63 -1.80
CA THR A 249 -4.59 10.66 -1.02
C THR A 249 -5.91 11.04 -1.71
N SER A 250 -6.97 10.29 -1.45
CA SER A 250 -8.29 10.45 -2.10
C SER A 250 -8.92 11.84 -1.90
N GLN A 251 -8.55 12.52 -0.81
CA GLN A 251 -9.04 13.87 -0.49
C GLN A 251 -8.03 14.97 -0.90
N GLY A 252 -6.98 14.60 -1.65
CA GLY A 252 -5.88 15.52 -1.94
C GLY A 252 -5.01 15.81 -0.71
N GLY A 253 -4.51 17.04 -0.60
CA GLY A 253 -3.67 17.48 0.51
C GLY A 253 -2.87 18.72 0.17
N THR A 254 -1.99 19.13 1.11
CA THR A 254 -1.15 20.32 0.93
C THR A 254 -0.20 20.22 -0.27
N HIS A 255 0.31 19.01 -0.57
CA HIS A 255 1.16 18.74 -1.74
C HIS A 255 0.41 18.99 -3.05
N GLN A 256 -0.85 18.53 -3.16
CA GLN A 256 -1.69 18.80 -4.33
C GLN A 256 -2.03 20.29 -4.44
N ALA A 257 -2.37 20.93 -3.32
CA ALA A 257 -2.65 22.37 -3.30
C ALA A 257 -1.41 23.18 -3.72
N ALA A 258 -0.23 22.84 -3.20
CA ALA A 258 1.04 23.47 -3.58
C ALA A 258 1.35 23.28 -5.07
N PHE A 259 1.10 22.09 -5.64
CA PHE A 259 1.27 21.85 -7.07
C PHE A 259 0.34 22.75 -7.92
N ARG A 260 -0.93 22.85 -7.54
CA ARG A 260 -1.93 23.70 -8.23
C ARG A 260 -1.52 25.18 -8.22
N GLU A 261 -0.96 25.66 -7.12
CA GLU A 261 -0.44 27.02 -7.00
C GLU A 261 0.83 27.20 -7.84
N ALA A 262 1.78 26.27 -7.73
CA ALA A 262 3.06 26.34 -8.42
C ALA A 262 2.91 26.39 -9.93
N ILE A 263 2.05 25.55 -10.54
CA ILE A 263 1.85 25.54 -11.98
C ILE A 263 1.25 26.87 -12.48
N ALA A 264 0.26 27.40 -11.77
CA ALA A 264 -0.35 28.68 -12.12
C ALA A 264 0.66 29.83 -12.05
N LYS A 265 1.43 29.89 -10.97
CA LYS A 265 2.47 30.90 -10.76
C LYS A 265 3.56 30.81 -11.83
N THR A 266 4.08 29.62 -12.10
CA THR A 266 5.14 29.39 -13.08
C THR A 266 4.73 29.86 -14.48
N ILE A 267 3.52 29.54 -14.93
CA ILE A 267 3.00 29.94 -16.25
C ILE A 267 2.84 31.46 -16.34
N LYS A 268 2.28 32.10 -15.30
CA LYS A 268 2.16 33.57 -15.23
C LYS A 268 3.53 34.28 -15.34
N GLU A 269 4.49 33.80 -14.56
CA GLU A 269 5.84 34.35 -14.53
C GLU A 269 6.56 34.13 -15.86
N PHE A 270 6.47 32.95 -16.46
CA PHE A 270 7.14 32.63 -17.72
C PHE A 270 6.62 33.48 -18.89
N TYR A 271 5.31 33.66 -19.01
CA TYR A 271 4.71 34.45 -20.09
C TYR A 271 4.60 35.94 -19.77
N HIS A 272 4.92 36.36 -18.55
CA HIS A 272 4.74 37.75 -18.07
C HIS A 272 3.29 38.24 -18.26
N LYS A 273 2.30 37.39 -18.05
CA LYS A 273 0.87 37.65 -18.21
C LYS A 273 0.08 37.25 -16.96
N ASP A 274 -0.90 38.07 -16.65
CA ASP A 274 -1.80 37.79 -15.50
C ASP A 274 -3.01 36.95 -15.94
N TYR A 275 -2.75 35.69 -16.33
CA TYR A 275 -3.80 34.75 -16.62
C TYR A 275 -4.56 34.39 -15.33
N ASP A 276 -5.87 34.09 -15.45
CA ASP A 276 -6.61 33.52 -14.32
C ASP A 276 -6.04 32.12 -13.97
N PRO A 277 -5.73 31.84 -12.69
CA PRO A 277 -5.27 30.53 -12.29
C PRO A 277 -6.20 29.38 -12.64
N SER A 278 -7.53 29.60 -12.69
CA SER A 278 -8.51 28.59 -13.08
C SER A 278 -8.40 28.25 -14.57
N ASP A 279 -8.14 29.26 -15.43
CA ASP A 279 -7.97 29.03 -16.86
C ASP A 279 -6.71 28.19 -17.15
N ILE A 280 -5.61 28.47 -16.42
CA ILE A 280 -4.39 27.67 -16.53
C ILE A 280 -4.63 26.20 -16.17
N ARG A 281 -5.47 25.94 -15.18
CA ARG A 281 -5.74 24.59 -14.70
C ARG A 281 -6.92 23.88 -15.39
N THR A 282 -7.64 24.59 -16.24
CA THR A 282 -8.74 23.99 -17.00
C THR A 282 -8.24 22.79 -17.83
N SER A 283 -8.92 21.66 -17.73
CA SER A 283 -8.60 20.38 -18.39
C SER A 283 -7.29 19.73 -17.96
N ILE A 284 -6.68 20.18 -16.86
CA ILE A 284 -5.46 19.55 -16.34
C ILE A 284 -5.77 18.13 -15.83
N ILE A 285 -4.89 17.19 -16.15
CA ILE A 285 -4.81 15.89 -15.51
C ILE A 285 -3.37 15.72 -15.02
N ALA A 286 -3.21 15.45 -13.71
CA ALA A 286 -1.88 15.34 -13.12
C ALA A 286 -1.82 14.20 -12.08
N ALA A 287 -0.67 13.53 -12.06
CA ALA A 287 -0.30 12.59 -11.01
C ALA A 287 0.89 13.16 -10.25
N ILE A 288 0.83 13.12 -8.92
CA ILE A 288 1.81 13.74 -8.02
C ILE A 288 2.18 12.74 -6.94
N SER A 289 3.46 12.45 -6.77
CA SER A 289 3.99 11.61 -5.69
C SER A 289 5.07 12.37 -4.93
N VAL A 290 4.96 12.39 -3.59
CA VAL A 290 5.91 13.02 -2.66
C VAL A 290 6.24 12.07 -1.51
#